data_d3c439bbae6113bcb1dd0780c8d5aad9
#
_entry.id   d3c439bbae6113bcb1dd0780c8d5aad9
#
_cell.length_a   1.000
_cell.length_b   1.000
_cell.length_c   1.000
_cell.angle_alpha   90.00
_cell.angle_beta   90.00
_cell.angle_gamma   90.00
#
_symmetry.space_group_name_H-M   'P 1'
#
loop_
_entity.id
_entity.type
_entity.pdbx_description
1 polymer ?
#
loop_
_entity_poly.entity_id
_entity_poly.type
_entity_poly.pdbx_seq_one_letter_code
_entity_poly.pdbx_strand_id
1 'polypeptide(L)'
;MSETVQNRENNLQQSLAESYLGSLRDFLSGGGEDCLGRAYEIGRAALAEGHSILEIIHLHHTVLQRLLQELRDHEEAVAVLQGAGSFLAEVLSPYEMTHRGFREAVFALRRLNEMLEVEAKRIAHALHDEAGQLLVAVHLALADLDRDLPAPLHDQVGDVRVLLDQIDEQLRRISHE
;
A
#
# COMPACT_ATOMS: atom_id res chain seq x y z
N MET A 1 -0.44 34.96 1.69
CA MET A 1 0.14 33.65 1.33
C MET A 1 -0.72 32.85 0.35
N SER A 2 -2.04 32.98 0.35
CA SER A 2 -2.96 32.25 -0.56
C SER A 2 -2.86 32.64 -2.05
N GLU A 3 -2.71 33.94 -2.36
CA GLU A 3 -2.65 34.45 -3.75
C GLU A 3 -1.43 33.98 -4.54
N THR A 4 -0.27 33.81 -3.87
CA THR A 4 0.97 33.38 -4.52
C THR A 4 0.96 31.86 -4.83
N VAL A 5 0.27 31.07 -4.02
CA VAL A 5 0.08 29.62 -4.25
C VAL A 5 -0.89 29.41 -5.40
N GLN A 6 -2.03 30.10 -5.39
CA GLN A 6 -3.04 30.05 -6.43
C GLN A 6 -2.50 30.45 -7.82
N ASN A 7 -1.62 31.46 -7.85
CA ASN A 7 -1.00 31.92 -9.11
C ASN A 7 0.05 30.92 -9.64
N ARG A 8 0.73 30.17 -8.76
CA ARG A 8 1.64 29.06 -9.14
C ARG A 8 0.86 27.86 -9.68
N GLU A 9 -0.22 27.47 -9.03
CA GLU A 9 -1.08 26.36 -9.49
C GLU A 9 -1.70 26.67 -10.86
N ASN A 10 -2.21 27.88 -11.08
CA ASN A 10 -2.74 28.32 -12.38
C ASN A 10 -1.66 28.31 -13.49
N ASN A 11 -0.45 28.77 -13.19
CA ASN A 11 0.65 28.74 -14.16
C ASN A 11 1.11 27.31 -14.52
N LEU A 12 1.14 26.40 -13.55
CA LEU A 12 1.49 24.99 -13.77
C LEU A 12 0.40 24.29 -14.60
N GLN A 13 -0.87 24.50 -14.29
CA GLN A 13 -1.99 23.95 -15.06
C GLN A 13 -1.99 24.48 -16.52
N GLN A 14 -1.66 25.75 -16.72
CA GLN A 14 -1.57 26.33 -18.06
C GLN A 14 -0.39 25.75 -18.84
N SER A 15 0.76 25.57 -18.21
CA SER A 15 1.93 24.92 -18.82
C SER A 15 1.67 23.47 -19.21
N LEU A 16 0.99 22.70 -18.34
CA LEU A 16 0.59 21.33 -18.62
C LEU A 16 -0.38 21.27 -19.81
N ALA A 17 -1.36 22.19 -19.85
CA ALA A 17 -2.34 22.25 -20.94
C ALA A 17 -1.70 22.58 -22.29
N GLU A 18 -0.75 23.50 -22.33
CA GLU A 18 -0.01 23.86 -23.55
C GLU A 18 0.87 22.72 -24.04
N SER A 19 1.59 22.05 -23.13
CA SER A 19 2.41 20.88 -23.44
C SER A 19 1.55 19.73 -23.97
N TYR A 20 0.40 19.47 -23.32
CA TYR A 20 -0.57 18.47 -23.72
C TYR A 20 -1.11 18.73 -25.12
N LEU A 21 -1.59 19.95 -25.36
CA LEU A 21 -2.14 20.36 -26.67
C LEU A 21 -1.11 20.22 -27.79
N GLY A 22 0.12 20.69 -27.56
CA GLY A 22 1.21 20.58 -28.54
C GLY A 22 1.54 19.14 -28.88
N SER A 23 1.70 18.28 -27.85
CA SER A 23 2.02 16.86 -28.05
C SER A 23 0.89 16.07 -28.71
N LEU A 24 -0.38 16.40 -28.38
CA LEU A 24 -1.53 15.78 -29.05
C LEU A 24 -1.62 16.19 -30.51
N ARG A 25 -1.41 17.47 -30.84
CA ARG A 25 -1.38 17.94 -32.25
C ARG A 25 -0.28 17.24 -33.07
N ASP A 26 0.92 17.13 -32.53
CA ASP A 26 2.03 16.44 -33.17
C ASP A 26 1.68 14.98 -33.44
N PHE A 27 1.06 14.31 -32.48
CA PHE A 27 0.62 12.91 -32.60
C PHE A 27 -0.44 12.75 -33.70
N LEU A 28 -1.46 13.61 -33.72
CA LEU A 28 -2.52 13.58 -34.74
C LEU A 28 -2.02 13.94 -36.15
N SER A 29 -0.91 14.68 -36.24
CA SER A 29 -0.25 15.01 -37.49
C SER A 29 0.68 13.90 -38.02
N GLY A 30 0.69 12.71 -37.39
CA GLY A 30 1.47 11.56 -37.84
C GLY A 30 2.80 11.34 -37.11
N GLY A 31 2.96 11.91 -35.90
CA GLY A 31 4.20 11.86 -35.12
C GLY A 31 4.61 10.50 -34.55
N GLY A 32 3.82 9.44 -34.73
CA GLY A 32 4.20 8.07 -34.41
C GLY A 32 4.54 7.78 -32.93
N GLU A 33 5.43 6.79 -32.71
CA GLU A 33 5.81 6.31 -31.36
C GLU A 33 6.49 7.35 -30.48
N ASP A 34 7.26 8.26 -31.05
CA ASP A 34 7.93 9.33 -30.29
C ASP A 34 6.92 10.25 -29.59
N CYS A 35 5.76 10.48 -30.22
CA CYS A 35 4.69 11.29 -29.64
C CYS A 35 3.96 10.54 -28.51
N LEU A 36 3.83 9.23 -28.59
CA LEU A 36 3.30 8.41 -27.50
C LEU A 36 4.27 8.38 -26.32
N GLY A 37 5.58 8.31 -26.57
CA GLY A 37 6.58 8.48 -25.52
C GLY A 37 6.44 9.82 -24.77
N ARG A 38 6.19 10.92 -25.49
CA ARG A 38 5.90 12.23 -24.87
C ARG A 38 4.58 12.22 -24.09
N ALA A 39 3.55 11.53 -24.57
CA ALA A 39 2.29 11.37 -23.86
C ALA A 39 2.50 10.67 -22.52
N TYR A 40 3.26 9.58 -22.52
CA TYR A 40 3.65 8.86 -21.28
C TYR A 40 4.38 9.78 -20.30
N GLU A 41 5.37 10.56 -20.75
CA GLU A 41 6.13 11.49 -19.92
C GLU A 41 5.25 12.61 -19.33
N ILE A 42 4.27 13.12 -20.10
CA ILE A 42 3.27 14.07 -19.59
C ILE A 42 2.47 13.44 -18.46
N GLY A 43 1.99 12.21 -18.63
CA GLY A 43 1.26 11.50 -17.58
C GLY A 43 2.11 11.23 -16.33
N ARG A 44 3.37 10.86 -16.52
CA ARG A 44 4.33 10.62 -15.44
C ARG A 44 4.64 11.89 -14.65
N ALA A 45 4.83 13.01 -15.34
CA ALA A 45 5.05 14.31 -14.70
C ALA A 45 3.82 14.77 -13.93
N ALA A 46 2.63 14.70 -14.54
CA ALA A 46 1.37 15.06 -13.90
C ALA A 46 1.09 14.22 -12.64
N LEU A 47 1.36 12.91 -12.69
CA LEU A 47 1.26 12.03 -11.53
C LEU A 47 2.23 12.44 -10.41
N ALA A 48 3.48 12.77 -10.76
CA ALA A 48 4.50 13.20 -9.80
C ALA A 48 4.16 14.55 -9.15
N GLU A 49 3.47 15.43 -9.87
CA GLU A 49 2.96 16.70 -9.37
C GLU A 49 1.65 16.57 -8.56
N GLY A 50 1.07 15.36 -8.49
CA GLY A 50 -0.12 15.06 -7.69
C GLY A 50 -1.44 15.30 -8.42
N HIS A 51 -1.42 15.48 -9.74
CA HIS A 51 -2.65 15.58 -10.51
C HIS A 51 -3.44 14.27 -10.51
N SER A 52 -4.75 14.38 -10.30
CA SER A 52 -5.65 13.23 -10.33
C SER A 52 -5.96 12.77 -11.76
N ILE A 53 -6.38 11.52 -11.91
CA ILE A 53 -6.87 11.00 -13.20
C ILE A 53 -8.02 11.86 -13.75
N LEU A 54 -8.91 12.35 -12.88
CA LEU A 54 -10.05 13.16 -13.28
C LEU A 54 -9.62 14.52 -13.84
N GLU A 55 -8.58 15.13 -13.29
CA GLU A 55 -8.00 16.38 -13.84
C GLU A 55 -7.40 16.17 -15.22
N ILE A 56 -6.70 15.06 -15.42
CA ILE A 56 -6.16 14.70 -16.74
C ILE A 56 -7.26 14.43 -17.76
N ILE A 57 -8.32 13.73 -17.39
CA ILE A 57 -9.48 13.49 -18.26
C ILE A 57 -10.17 14.82 -18.61
N HIS A 58 -10.32 15.71 -17.65
CA HIS A 58 -10.92 17.04 -17.88
C HIS A 58 -10.06 17.90 -18.81
N LEU A 59 -8.74 17.89 -18.61
CA LEU A 59 -7.78 18.54 -19.48
C LEU A 59 -7.89 18.00 -20.91
N HIS A 60 -7.85 16.67 -21.07
CA HIS A 60 -8.00 16.01 -22.37
C HIS A 60 -9.28 16.43 -23.07
N HIS A 61 -10.41 16.38 -22.36
CA HIS A 61 -11.71 16.78 -22.91
C HIS A 61 -11.72 18.23 -23.37
N THR A 62 -11.17 19.15 -22.60
CA THR A 62 -11.08 20.58 -22.91
C THR A 62 -10.21 20.80 -24.15
N VAL A 63 -9.06 20.15 -24.24
CA VAL A 63 -8.16 20.23 -25.38
C VAL A 63 -8.81 19.65 -26.64
N LEU A 64 -9.46 18.49 -26.50
CA LEU A 64 -10.14 17.82 -27.62
C LEU A 64 -11.29 18.66 -28.16
N GLN A 65 -12.12 19.26 -27.30
CA GLN A 65 -13.18 20.18 -27.73
C GLN A 65 -12.62 21.34 -28.55
N ARG A 66 -11.49 21.93 -28.11
CA ARG A 66 -10.83 23.03 -28.84
C ARG A 66 -10.34 22.59 -30.20
N LEU A 67 -9.73 21.40 -30.32
CA LEU A 67 -9.29 20.86 -31.60
C LEU A 67 -10.46 20.60 -32.55
N LEU A 68 -11.55 20.00 -32.05
CA LEU A 68 -12.73 19.69 -32.88
C LEU A 68 -13.44 20.96 -33.39
N GLN A 69 -13.40 22.10 -32.65
CA GLN A 69 -13.95 23.36 -33.11
C GLN A 69 -13.19 23.98 -34.30
N GLU A 70 -11.92 23.62 -34.47
CA GLU A 70 -11.06 24.09 -35.57
C GLU A 70 -11.33 23.30 -36.86
N LEU A 71 -11.97 22.10 -36.77
CA LEU A 71 -12.20 21.19 -37.89
C LEU A 71 -13.53 21.52 -38.60
N ARG A 72 -13.53 21.31 -39.93
CA ARG A 72 -14.72 21.48 -40.79
C ARG A 72 -15.18 20.18 -41.41
N ASP A 73 -14.32 19.18 -41.45
CA ASP A 73 -14.60 17.90 -42.09
C ASP A 73 -14.95 16.83 -41.04
N HIS A 74 -15.98 16.04 -41.35
CA HIS A 74 -16.44 14.97 -40.50
C HIS A 74 -15.46 13.78 -40.42
N GLU A 75 -14.83 13.43 -41.52
CA GLU A 75 -13.86 12.33 -41.60
C GLU A 75 -12.61 12.69 -40.76
N GLU A 76 -12.15 13.93 -40.85
CA GLU A 76 -11.05 14.45 -40.06
C GLU A 76 -11.39 14.44 -38.54
N ALA A 77 -12.62 14.81 -38.17
CA ALA A 77 -13.07 14.78 -36.78
C ALA A 77 -13.10 13.35 -36.22
N VAL A 78 -13.50 12.34 -36.99
CA VAL A 78 -13.46 10.92 -36.60
C VAL A 78 -12.03 10.46 -36.35
N ALA A 79 -11.12 10.80 -37.28
CA ALA A 79 -9.69 10.45 -37.13
C ALA A 79 -9.06 11.09 -35.86
N VAL A 80 -9.39 12.36 -35.59
CA VAL A 80 -8.95 13.07 -34.37
C VAL A 80 -9.46 12.38 -33.11
N LEU A 81 -10.74 11.99 -33.05
CA LEU A 81 -11.32 11.30 -31.91
C LEU A 81 -10.63 9.96 -31.61
N GLN A 82 -10.35 9.17 -32.67
CA GLN A 82 -9.66 7.89 -32.54
C GLN A 82 -8.21 8.06 -32.04
N GLY A 83 -7.47 8.99 -32.66
CA GLY A 83 -6.11 9.29 -32.25
C GLY A 83 -6.02 9.84 -30.82
N ALA A 84 -6.93 10.76 -30.48
CA ALA A 84 -6.98 11.35 -29.14
C ALA A 84 -7.23 10.31 -28.04
N GLY A 85 -8.05 9.28 -28.32
CA GLY A 85 -8.25 8.17 -27.39
C GLY A 85 -6.98 7.37 -27.12
N SER A 86 -6.20 7.08 -28.19
CA SER A 86 -4.91 6.37 -28.06
C SER A 86 -3.88 7.21 -27.29
N PHE A 87 -3.81 8.50 -27.54
CA PHE A 87 -2.95 9.43 -26.82
C PHE A 87 -3.30 9.50 -25.33
N LEU A 88 -4.59 9.62 -24.98
CA LEU A 88 -5.07 9.63 -23.60
C LEU A 88 -4.71 8.33 -22.88
N ALA A 89 -4.86 7.17 -23.54
CA ALA A 89 -4.51 5.89 -22.96
C ALA A 89 -3.03 5.85 -22.54
N GLU A 90 -2.14 6.42 -23.36
CA GLU A 90 -0.72 6.51 -23.02
C GLU A 90 -0.43 7.48 -21.89
N VAL A 91 -1.08 8.64 -21.86
CA VAL A 91 -0.98 9.61 -20.74
C VAL A 91 -1.45 8.97 -19.41
N LEU A 92 -2.46 8.10 -19.44
CA LEU A 92 -2.98 7.42 -18.25
C LEU A 92 -2.19 6.17 -17.84
N SER A 93 -1.29 5.66 -18.71
CA SER A 93 -0.51 4.46 -18.44
C SER A 93 0.29 4.53 -17.13
N PRO A 94 0.99 5.64 -16.76
CA PRO A 94 1.68 5.76 -15.47
C PRO A 94 0.75 5.61 -14.26
N TYR A 95 -0.49 6.09 -14.35
CA TYR A 95 -1.49 5.98 -13.28
C TYR A 95 -1.93 4.53 -13.10
N GLU A 96 -2.18 3.82 -14.19
CA GLU A 96 -2.54 2.39 -14.16
C GLU A 96 -1.40 1.55 -13.56
N MET A 97 -0.15 1.80 -13.96
CA MET A 97 1.02 1.11 -13.44
C MET A 97 1.18 1.33 -11.93
N THR A 98 1.02 2.57 -11.47
CA THR A 98 1.10 2.92 -10.04
C THR A 98 -0.02 2.27 -9.25
N HIS A 99 -1.25 2.29 -9.77
CA HIS A 99 -2.41 1.66 -9.13
C HIS A 99 -2.23 0.13 -9.03
N ARG A 100 -1.71 -0.51 -10.08
CA ARG A 100 -1.41 -1.94 -10.09
C ARG A 100 -0.35 -2.28 -9.05
N GLY A 101 0.78 -1.55 -9.04
CA GLY A 101 1.85 -1.73 -8.06
C GLY A 101 1.37 -1.56 -6.62
N PHE A 102 0.51 -0.57 -6.37
CA PHE A 102 -0.10 -0.37 -5.05
C PHE A 102 -0.98 -1.55 -4.63
N ARG A 103 -1.82 -2.08 -5.53
CA ARG A 103 -2.64 -3.26 -5.25
C ARG A 103 -1.79 -4.49 -4.93
N GLU A 104 -0.74 -4.72 -5.69
CA GLU A 104 0.20 -5.84 -5.46
C GLU A 104 0.90 -5.70 -4.12
N ALA A 105 1.35 -4.50 -3.76
CA ALA A 105 1.97 -4.22 -2.46
C ALA A 105 1.00 -4.46 -1.29
N VAL A 106 -0.25 -3.99 -1.40
CA VAL A 106 -1.29 -4.23 -0.39
C VAL A 106 -1.58 -5.71 -0.24
N PHE A 107 -1.65 -6.46 -1.33
CA PHE A 107 -1.86 -7.91 -1.29
C PHE A 107 -0.68 -8.64 -0.63
N ALA A 108 0.55 -8.27 -0.97
CA ALA A 108 1.76 -8.83 -0.36
C ALA A 108 1.83 -8.55 1.15
N LEU A 109 1.48 -7.32 1.58
CA LEU A 109 1.43 -6.94 2.99
C LEU A 109 0.38 -7.75 3.77
N ARG A 110 -0.81 -7.95 3.20
CA ARG A 110 -1.86 -8.79 3.83
C ARG A 110 -1.38 -10.21 4.02
N ARG A 111 -0.79 -10.81 2.99
CA ARG A 111 -0.25 -12.16 3.05
C ARG A 111 0.87 -12.29 4.08
N LEU A 112 1.75 -11.29 4.18
CA LEU A 112 2.80 -11.26 5.21
C LEU A 112 2.20 -11.21 6.61
N ASN A 113 1.19 -10.38 6.81
CA ASN A 113 0.50 -10.27 8.11
C ASN A 113 -0.16 -11.58 8.52
N GLU A 114 -0.86 -12.26 7.59
CA GLU A 114 -1.44 -13.59 7.83
C GLU A 114 -0.37 -14.63 8.22
N MET A 115 0.77 -14.62 7.53
CA MET A 115 1.88 -15.53 7.87
C MET A 115 2.46 -15.22 9.25
N LEU A 116 2.60 -13.94 9.61
CA LEU A 116 3.08 -13.54 10.94
C LEU A 116 2.12 -13.94 12.05
N GLU A 117 0.81 -13.83 11.83
CA GLU A 117 -0.21 -14.28 12.79
C GLU A 117 -0.15 -15.80 13.01
N VAL A 118 -0.02 -16.58 11.93
CA VAL A 118 0.12 -18.04 12.02
C VAL A 118 1.40 -18.42 12.77
N GLU A 119 2.51 -17.77 12.46
CA GLU A 119 3.79 -18.05 13.10
C GLU A 119 3.78 -17.63 14.59
N ALA A 120 3.18 -16.49 14.93
CA ALA A 120 3.02 -16.05 16.30
C ALA A 120 2.21 -17.05 17.12
N LYS A 121 1.09 -17.55 16.58
CA LYS A 121 0.29 -18.61 17.22
C LYS A 121 1.09 -19.90 17.39
N ARG A 122 1.86 -20.31 16.38
CA ARG A 122 2.70 -21.51 16.46
C ARG A 122 3.76 -21.39 17.56
N ILE A 123 4.40 -20.22 17.66
CA ILE A 123 5.40 -19.95 18.71
C ILE A 123 4.75 -19.94 20.09
N ALA A 124 3.58 -19.30 20.25
CA ALA A 124 2.85 -19.26 21.51
C ALA A 124 2.47 -20.67 21.98
N HIS A 125 1.98 -21.54 21.11
CA HIS A 125 1.68 -22.93 21.45
C HIS A 125 2.94 -23.72 21.83
N ALA A 126 4.01 -23.61 21.04
CA ALA A 126 5.27 -24.32 21.35
C ALA A 126 5.85 -23.88 22.70
N LEU A 127 5.81 -22.57 22.98
CA LEU A 127 6.27 -22.02 24.26
C LEU A 127 5.42 -22.52 25.43
N HIS A 128 4.09 -22.56 25.25
CA HIS A 128 3.17 -23.07 26.26
C HIS A 128 3.45 -24.54 26.61
N ASP A 129 3.61 -25.39 25.57
CA ASP A 129 3.85 -26.80 25.76
C ASP A 129 5.21 -27.06 26.45
N GLU A 130 6.28 -26.39 26.01
CA GLU A 130 7.61 -26.57 26.57
C GLU A 130 7.70 -25.99 28.00
N ALA A 131 7.21 -24.77 28.21
CA ALA A 131 7.22 -24.15 29.54
C ALA A 131 6.29 -24.89 30.51
N GLY A 132 5.11 -25.34 30.05
CA GLY A 132 4.18 -26.15 30.87
C GLY A 132 4.81 -27.45 31.33
N GLN A 133 5.54 -28.16 30.45
CA GLN A 133 6.26 -29.40 30.83
C GLN A 133 7.34 -29.12 31.89
N LEU A 134 8.09 -28.03 31.74
CA LEU A 134 9.11 -27.62 32.71
C LEU A 134 8.50 -27.26 34.07
N LEU A 135 7.38 -26.51 34.07
CA LEU A 135 6.65 -26.17 35.30
C LEU A 135 6.16 -27.41 36.05
N VAL A 136 5.58 -28.38 35.32
CA VAL A 136 5.17 -29.67 35.92
C VAL A 136 6.37 -30.39 36.54
N ALA A 137 7.51 -30.45 35.86
CA ALA A 137 8.72 -31.08 36.39
C ALA A 137 9.24 -30.39 37.66
N VAL A 138 9.20 -29.03 37.69
CA VAL A 138 9.58 -28.25 38.87
C VAL A 138 8.61 -28.49 40.03
N HIS A 139 7.29 -28.54 39.79
CA HIS A 139 6.29 -28.84 40.81
C HIS A 139 6.51 -30.23 41.45
N LEU A 140 6.82 -31.25 40.62
CA LEU A 140 7.12 -32.57 41.11
C LEU A 140 8.40 -32.60 41.96
N ALA A 141 9.46 -31.91 41.52
CA ALA A 141 10.71 -31.80 42.26
C ALA A 141 10.52 -31.09 43.60
N LEU A 142 9.71 -29.99 43.64
CA LEU A 142 9.36 -29.30 44.88
C LEU A 142 8.51 -30.18 45.82
N ALA A 143 7.62 -31.02 45.26
CA ALA A 143 6.81 -31.93 46.08
C ALA A 143 7.66 -33.05 46.72
N ASP A 144 8.65 -33.52 46.03
CA ASP A 144 9.60 -34.51 46.57
C ASP A 144 10.52 -33.88 47.63
N LEU A 145 11.01 -32.65 47.35
CA LEU A 145 11.86 -31.93 48.32
C LEU A 145 11.10 -31.62 49.63
N ASP A 146 9.84 -31.17 49.52
CA ASP A 146 8.99 -30.80 50.65
C ASP A 146 8.76 -31.94 51.66
N ARG A 147 8.87 -33.20 51.17
CA ARG A 147 8.67 -34.41 52.00
C ARG A 147 9.76 -34.61 53.05
N ASP A 148 10.98 -34.15 52.76
CA ASP A 148 12.17 -34.38 53.56
C ASP A 148 12.70 -33.13 54.30
N LEU A 149 11.99 -31.96 54.14
CA LEU A 149 12.42 -30.69 54.71
C LEU A 149 12.02 -30.52 56.19
N PRO A 150 12.83 -29.78 57.00
CA PRO A 150 12.44 -29.33 58.33
C PRO A 150 11.31 -28.34 58.27
N ALA A 151 10.42 -28.33 59.30
CA ALA A 151 9.22 -27.50 59.38
C ALA A 151 9.41 -26.00 59.00
N PRO A 152 10.50 -25.30 59.37
CA PRO A 152 10.64 -23.89 59.04
C PRO A 152 10.90 -23.60 57.54
N LEU A 153 11.17 -24.60 56.71
CA LEU A 153 11.42 -24.48 55.25
C LEU A 153 10.18 -24.78 54.40
N HIS A 154 9.14 -25.37 54.97
CA HIS A 154 7.88 -25.64 54.24
C HIS A 154 7.19 -24.39 53.73
N ASP A 155 7.21 -23.30 54.55
CA ASP A 155 6.61 -22.02 54.12
C ASP A 155 7.31 -21.43 52.90
N GLN A 156 8.65 -21.54 52.83
CA GLN A 156 9.42 -21.04 51.70
C GLN A 156 9.15 -21.86 50.43
N VAL A 157 8.98 -23.18 50.51
CA VAL A 157 8.58 -24.01 49.40
C VAL A 157 7.18 -23.69 48.94
N GLY A 158 6.27 -23.40 49.87
CA GLY A 158 4.92 -22.91 49.58
C GLY A 158 4.92 -21.62 48.77
N ASP A 159 5.73 -20.63 49.16
CA ASP A 159 5.87 -19.37 48.45
C ASP A 159 6.37 -19.57 47.01
N VAL A 160 7.33 -20.47 46.83
CA VAL A 160 7.83 -20.80 45.45
C VAL A 160 6.73 -21.46 44.59
N ARG A 161 5.90 -22.34 45.17
CA ARG A 161 4.76 -22.93 44.43
C ARG A 161 3.77 -21.88 43.97
N VAL A 162 3.44 -20.91 44.81
CA VAL A 162 2.54 -19.80 44.47
C VAL A 162 3.10 -18.99 43.29
N LEU A 163 4.41 -18.75 43.26
CA LEU A 163 5.05 -18.03 42.14
C LEU A 163 5.00 -18.86 40.84
N LEU A 164 5.19 -20.17 40.91
CA LEU A 164 5.08 -21.05 39.76
C LEU A 164 3.66 -21.10 39.18
N ASP A 165 2.63 -21.14 40.05
CA ASP A 165 1.23 -21.09 39.65
C ASP A 165 0.90 -19.77 38.93
N GLN A 166 1.47 -18.64 39.41
CA GLN A 166 1.34 -17.36 38.72
C GLN A 166 1.98 -17.34 37.36
N ILE A 167 3.14 -17.97 37.18
CA ILE A 167 3.81 -18.08 35.88
C ILE A 167 2.97 -18.94 34.93
N ASP A 168 2.41 -20.06 35.38
CA ASP A 168 1.55 -20.92 34.57
C ASP A 168 0.30 -20.16 34.09
N GLU A 169 -0.33 -19.40 34.96
CA GLU A 169 -1.48 -18.58 34.61
C GLU A 169 -1.16 -17.47 33.59
N GLN A 170 0.04 -16.86 33.69
CA GLN A 170 0.49 -15.86 32.71
C GLN A 170 0.77 -16.50 31.36
N LEU A 171 1.40 -17.67 31.32
CA LEU A 171 1.66 -18.43 30.10
C LEU A 171 0.36 -18.81 29.39
N ARG A 172 -0.65 -19.27 30.14
CA ARG A 172 -1.97 -19.58 29.60
C ARG A 172 -2.65 -18.36 28.96
N ARG A 173 -2.56 -17.18 29.56
CA ARG A 173 -3.12 -15.95 28.99
C ARG A 173 -2.47 -15.60 27.64
N ILE A 174 -1.14 -15.70 27.55
CA ILE A 174 -0.41 -15.39 26.31
C ILE A 174 -0.76 -16.39 25.19
N SER A 175 -1.07 -17.64 25.55
CA SER A 175 -1.38 -18.70 24.56
C SER A 175 -2.82 -18.65 24.05
N HIS A 176 -3.72 -17.92 24.72
CA HIS A 176 -5.15 -17.85 24.38
C HIS A 176 -5.57 -16.54 23.73
N GLU A 177 -4.68 -15.53 23.59
CA GLU A 177 -4.86 -14.34 22.77
C GLU A 177 -4.40 -14.58 21.32
#